data_320e531b8fd8957fbc3fc864d09f9a64
#
_entry.id   320e531b8fd8957fbc3fc864d09f9a64
#
_cell.length_a   1.000
_cell.length_b   1.000
_cell.length_c   1.000
_cell.angle_alpha   90.00
_cell.angle_beta   90.00
_cell.angle_gamma   90.00
#
_symmetry.space_group_name_H-M   'P 1'
#
loop_
_entity.id
_entity.type
_entity.pdbx_description
1 polymer ?
#
loop_
_entity_poly.entity_id
_entity_poly.type
_entity_poly.pdbx_seq_one_letter_code
_entity_poly.pdbx_strand_id
1 'polypeptide(L)'
;VPAGIKSVFPTDPTAAIYLYTVAPDRLLGWNYALNDVEKRVIPEKYHSLPNLGMGDAVNYEAVIAAGPDMALQVSGGGAEDAEQADRLAERLGIPVVVVSDQLADTPAAYRLLGELLGAEEQAEALAAYAADTLQEAAEMQLPEEKRVRVYYGNKEDSLETVPAGSLHGQVLDLAGAVNVADVELSSARVRISLEQLLAWDPDVIVVNGEPKASLSGSAAAAGILNDPDFAALTAVRNGAVYGAPSAPFSWIERPPGPNRIIGVRWLAGLLYPDAAAYDVDDEVREFFRLFYHVELSEEQLDWLF
;
A
#
# COMPACT_ATOMS: atom_id res chain seq x y z
N VAL A 1 2.91 3.03 -27.42
CA VAL A 1 3.32 1.76 -26.81
C VAL A 1 3.21 0.68 -27.90
N PRO A 2 4.18 -0.26 -28.02
CA PRO A 2 4.10 -1.36 -28.99
C PRO A 2 2.93 -2.28 -28.68
N ALA A 3 2.39 -2.97 -29.70
CA ALA A 3 1.38 -3.99 -29.49
C ALA A 3 2.03 -5.29 -28.97
N GLY A 4 1.30 -6.01 -28.09
CA GLY A 4 1.73 -7.33 -27.61
C GLY A 4 2.90 -7.28 -26.63
N ILE A 5 2.81 -6.40 -25.61
CA ILE A 5 3.77 -6.29 -24.49
C ILE A 5 3.99 -7.65 -23.83
N LYS A 6 5.24 -8.06 -23.70
CA LYS A 6 5.64 -9.32 -23.08
C LYS A 6 6.44 -9.13 -21.78
N SER A 7 7.15 -8.03 -21.66
CA SER A 7 8.00 -7.74 -20.50
C SER A 7 7.97 -6.26 -20.16
N VAL A 8 7.75 -5.96 -18.88
CA VAL A 8 7.61 -4.59 -18.37
C VAL A 8 8.59 -4.36 -17.23
N PHE A 9 9.37 -3.29 -17.32
CA PHE A 9 10.25 -2.84 -16.24
C PHE A 9 9.45 -1.98 -15.24
N PRO A 10 9.26 -2.40 -13.99
CA PRO A 10 8.73 -1.54 -12.93
C PRO A 10 9.82 -0.59 -12.44
N THR A 11 9.55 0.72 -12.45
CA THR A 11 10.56 1.70 -12.00
C THR A 11 10.70 1.75 -10.47
N ASP A 12 9.71 1.26 -9.76
CA ASP A 12 9.59 1.29 -8.30
C ASP A 12 8.72 0.13 -7.77
N PRO A 13 8.71 -0.14 -6.45
CA PRO A 13 7.93 -1.23 -5.86
C PRO A 13 6.42 -1.13 -6.09
N THR A 14 5.86 0.09 -6.16
CA THR A 14 4.43 0.27 -6.43
C THR A 14 4.08 -0.20 -7.83
N ALA A 15 4.90 0.17 -8.82
CA ALA A 15 4.76 -0.29 -10.20
C ALA A 15 4.88 -1.82 -10.30
N ALA A 16 5.82 -2.43 -9.54
CA ALA A 16 5.96 -3.89 -9.51
C ALA A 16 4.69 -4.58 -8.98
N ILE A 17 4.05 -4.02 -7.94
CA ILE A 17 2.81 -4.57 -7.39
C ILE A 17 1.65 -4.43 -8.39
N TYR A 18 1.48 -3.29 -9.06
CA TYR A 18 0.48 -3.13 -10.11
C TYR A 18 0.64 -4.17 -11.23
N LEU A 19 1.87 -4.36 -11.72
CA LEU A 19 2.17 -5.34 -12.76
C LEU A 19 1.91 -6.77 -12.30
N TYR A 20 2.36 -7.09 -11.07
CA TYR A 20 2.17 -8.43 -10.51
C TYR A 20 0.68 -8.78 -10.38
N THR A 21 -0.13 -7.86 -9.89
CA THR A 21 -1.55 -8.11 -9.66
C THR A 21 -2.36 -8.23 -10.93
N VAL A 22 -2.02 -7.47 -12.00
CA VAL A 22 -2.78 -7.49 -13.26
C VAL A 22 -2.25 -8.54 -14.25
N ALA A 23 -0.94 -8.70 -14.37
CA ALA A 23 -0.31 -9.58 -15.36
C ALA A 23 1.08 -10.06 -14.86
N PRO A 24 1.13 -10.95 -13.86
CA PRO A 24 2.37 -11.31 -13.18
C PRO A 24 3.46 -11.86 -14.12
N ASP A 25 3.07 -12.53 -15.21
CA ASP A 25 4.01 -13.08 -16.19
C ASP A 25 4.64 -12.00 -17.11
N ARG A 26 4.20 -10.73 -16.99
CA ARG A 26 4.80 -9.57 -17.67
C ARG A 26 5.81 -8.83 -16.81
N LEU A 27 5.88 -9.13 -15.52
CA LEU A 27 6.82 -8.50 -14.60
C LEU A 27 8.26 -8.92 -14.91
N LEU A 28 9.11 -7.95 -15.29
CA LEU A 28 10.53 -8.21 -15.59
C LEU A 28 11.32 -8.65 -14.34
N GLY A 29 11.00 -8.07 -13.20
CA GLY A 29 11.67 -8.34 -11.93
C GLY A 29 11.14 -7.48 -10.80
N TRP A 30 11.60 -7.74 -9.59
CA TRP A 30 11.30 -6.96 -8.40
C TRP A 30 12.30 -5.81 -8.22
N ASN A 31 11.94 -4.78 -7.48
CA ASN A 31 12.85 -3.67 -7.17
C ASN A 31 13.76 -3.95 -5.97
N TYR A 32 13.51 -5.05 -5.26
CA TYR A 32 14.34 -5.60 -4.18
C TYR A 32 14.08 -7.11 -4.05
N ALA A 33 14.92 -7.80 -3.29
CA ALA A 33 14.72 -9.22 -3.03
C ALA A 33 13.52 -9.41 -2.09
N LEU A 34 12.57 -10.26 -2.48
CA LEU A 34 11.43 -10.60 -1.63
C LEU A 34 11.89 -11.17 -0.29
N ASN A 35 11.30 -10.67 0.79
CA ASN A 35 11.52 -11.18 2.15
C ASN A 35 10.66 -12.43 2.43
N ASP A 36 10.81 -13.02 3.62
CA ASP A 36 10.11 -14.25 3.97
C ASP A 36 8.58 -14.06 4.13
N VAL A 37 8.12 -12.86 4.50
CA VAL A 37 6.70 -12.52 4.60
C VAL A 37 6.07 -12.48 3.20
N GLU A 38 6.72 -11.78 2.27
CA GLU A 38 6.28 -11.67 0.88
C GLU A 38 6.24 -13.05 0.19
N LYS A 39 7.26 -13.88 0.44
CA LYS A 39 7.35 -15.24 -0.12
C LYS A 39 6.30 -16.22 0.41
N ARG A 40 5.65 -15.94 1.53
CA ARG A 40 4.53 -16.77 2.00
C ARG A 40 3.27 -16.60 1.16
N VAL A 41 3.12 -15.45 0.51
CA VAL A 41 1.96 -15.10 -0.31
C VAL A 41 2.26 -15.25 -1.80
N ILE A 42 3.39 -14.68 -2.25
CA ILE A 42 3.77 -14.70 -3.65
C ILE A 42 4.22 -16.10 -4.06
N PRO A 43 3.66 -16.72 -5.13
CA PRO A 43 4.03 -18.04 -5.58
C PRO A 43 5.52 -18.18 -5.93
N GLU A 44 6.10 -19.34 -5.64
CA GLU A 44 7.53 -19.64 -5.77
C GLU A 44 8.13 -19.30 -7.13
N LYS A 45 7.35 -19.47 -8.21
CA LYS A 45 7.82 -19.17 -9.59
C LYS A 45 8.26 -17.70 -9.78
N TYR A 46 7.78 -16.78 -8.93
CA TYR A 46 8.14 -15.35 -8.98
C TYR A 46 9.25 -14.97 -7.99
N HIS A 47 9.69 -15.88 -7.10
CA HIS A 47 10.72 -15.57 -6.11
C HIS A 47 12.10 -15.36 -6.74
N SER A 48 12.37 -16.01 -7.86
CA SER A 48 13.65 -15.97 -8.58
C SER A 48 13.74 -14.86 -9.64
N LEU A 49 12.71 -14.02 -9.78
CA LEU A 49 12.78 -12.87 -10.67
C LEU A 49 13.94 -11.95 -10.28
N PRO A 50 14.60 -11.30 -11.26
CA PRO A 50 15.73 -10.41 -10.99
C PRO A 50 15.40 -9.31 -10.00
N ASN A 51 16.37 -8.94 -9.16
CA ASN A 51 16.32 -7.69 -8.41
C ASN A 51 16.85 -6.55 -9.30
N LEU A 52 15.96 -5.66 -9.69
CA LEU A 52 16.23 -4.56 -10.64
C LEU A 52 16.75 -3.30 -9.95
N GLY A 53 16.69 -3.25 -8.61
CA GLY A 53 17.00 -2.06 -7.83
C GLY A 53 15.89 -1.01 -7.88
N MET A 54 16.08 0.07 -7.14
CA MET A 54 15.19 1.25 -7.13
C MET A 54 15.99 2.54 -6.91
N GLY A 55 15.50 3.67 -7.42
CA GLY A 55 16.17 4.96 -7.34
C GLY A 55 17.57 4.88 -7.96
N ASP A 56 18.57 5.36 -7.23
CA ASP A 56 19.98 5.37 -7.69
C ASP A 56 20.61 3.96 -7.78
N ALA A 57 20.00 2.96 -7.17
CA ALA A 57 20.48 1.57 -7.18
C ALA A 57 20.00 0.76 -8.41
N VAL A 58 19.23 1.36 -9.33
CA VAL A 58 18.79 0.67 -10.56
C VAL A 58 19.97 0.39 -11.47
N ASN A 59 20.12 -0.89 -11.83
CA ASN A 59 21.09 -1.30 -12.84
C ASN A 59 20.49 -1.19 -14.24
N TYR A 60 20.55 0.01 -14.82
CA TYR A 60 19.99 0.29 -16.15
C TYR A 60 20.63 -0.52 -17.28
N GLU A 61 21.92 -0.88 -17.19
CA GLU A 61 22.57 -1.74 -18.18
C GLU A 61 21.94 -3.13 -18.19
N ALA A 62 21.66 -3.69 -17.00
CA ALA A 62 20.98 -4.98 -16.89
C ALA A 62 19.52 -4.90 -17.37
N VAL A 63 18.82 -3.80 -17.10
CA VAL A 63 17.45 -3.58 -17.60
C VAL A 63 17.45 -3.51 -19.13
N ILE A 64 18.34 -2.73 -19.76
CA ILE A 64 18.47 -2.62 -21.21
C ILE A 64 18.82 -3.99 -21.82
N ALA A 65 19.74 -4.72 -21.22
CA ALA A 65 20.14 -6.05 -21.70
C ALA A 65 18.99 -7.09 -21.60
N ALA A 66 18.09 -6.94 -20.65
CA ALA A 66 16.89 -7.77 -20.52
C ALA A 66 15.81 -7.45 -21.57
N GLY A 67 15.87 -6.26 -22.20
CA GLY A 67 15.04 -5.88 -23.33
C GLY A 67 13.54 -5.80 -23.03
N PRO A 68 13.10 -5.04 -22.00
CA PRO A 68 11.68 -4.85 -21.77
C PRO A 68 11.00 -4.07 -22.91
N ASP A 69 9.73 -4.32 -23.15
CA ASP A 69 8.95 -3.63 -24.18
C ASP A 69 8.51 -2.23 -23.75
N MET A 70 8.34 -2.02 -22.45
CA MET A 70 8.01 -0.73 -21.82
C MET A 70 8.45 -0.67 -20.37
N ALA A 71 8.44 0.52 -19.78
CA ALA A 71 8.54 0.70 -18.34
C ALA A 71 7.20 1.24 -17.77
N LEU A 72 6.91 0.89 -16.53
CA LEU A 72 5.79 1.42 -15.76
C LEU A 72 6.33 2.27 -14.61
N GLN A 73 5.84 3.49 -14.50
CA GLN A 73 6.08 4.42 -13.39
C GLN A 73 4.77 4.72 -12.69
N VAL A 74 4.79 4.80 -11.35
CA VAL A 74 3.65 5.24 -10.54
C VAL A 74 4.03 6.55 -9.86
N SER A 75 3.28 7.63 -10.13
CA SER A 75 3.58 8.96 -9.57
C SER A 75 2.36 9.89 -9.63
N GLY A 76 2.49 11.09 -9.06
CA GLY A 76 1.42 12.09 -9.03
C GLY A 76 0.99 12.66 -10.39
N GLY A 77 1.73 12.38 -11.46
CA GLY A 77 1.40 12.80 -12.83
C GLY A 77 1.63 14.29 -13.11
N GLY A 78 2.43 14.97 -12.29
CA GLY A 78 2.82 16.36 -12.51
C GLY A 78 3.79 16.56 -13.67
N ALA A 79 4.09 17.83 -14.02
CA ALA A 79 5.03 18.15 -15.09
C ALA A 79 6.45 17.57 -14.83
N GLU A 80 6.90 17.57 -13.59
CA GLU A 80 8.19 17.01 -13.19
C GLU A 80 8.22 15.49 -13.40
N ASP A 81 7.13 14.78 -13.06
CA ASP A 81 7.00 13.33 -13.29
C ASP A 81 7.02 13.00 -14.78
N ALA A 82 6.33 13.81 -15.60
CA ALA A 82 6.35 13.65 -17.06
C ALA A 82 7.77 13.83 -17.63
N GLU A 83 8.50 14.87 -17.21
CA GLU A 83 9.88 15.07 -17.61
C GLU A 83 10.81 13.93 -17.15
N GLN A 84 10.56 13.39 -15.98
CA GLN A 84 11.31 12.23 -15.47
C GLN A 84 11.04 10.99 -16.33
N ALA A 85 9.77 10.74 -16.68
CA ALA A 85 9.39 9.65 -17.57
C ALA A 85 10.02 9.80 -18.97
N ASP A 86 10.04 11.01 -19.54
CA ASP A 86 10.67 11.29 -20.82
C ASP A 86 12.18 11.02 -20.78
N ARG A 87 12.88 11.51 -19.75
CA ARG A 87 14.32 11.23 -19.55
C ARG A 87 14.61 9.73 -19.42
N LEU A 88 13.71 9.02 -18.73
CA LEU A 88 13.84 7.56 -18.56
C LEU A 88 13.58 6.83 -19.89
N ALA A 89 12.60 7.27 -20.67
CA ALA A 89 12.30 6.72 -21.99
C ALA A 89 13.49 6.91 -22.96
N GLU A 90 14.11 8.09 -22.98
CA GLU A 90 15.33 8.34 -23.76
C GLU A 90 16.49 7.43 -23.32
N ARG A 91 16.69 7.28 -22.02
CA ARG A 91 17.77 6.45 -21.47
C ARG A 91 17.62 4.97 -21.78
N LEU A 92 16.39 4.45 -21.71
CA LEU A 92 16.10 3.03 -21.92
C LEU A 92 15.83 2.70 -23.39
N GLY A 93 15.47 3.69 -24.22
CA GLY A 93 15.06 3.48 -25.61
C GLY A 93 13.69 2.80 -25.75
N ILE A 94 12.86 2.84 -24.72
CA ILE A 94 11.52 2.23 -24.66
C ILE A 94 10.49 3.22 -24.12
N PRO A 95 9.18 3.05 -24.42
CA PRO A 95 8.15 3.90 -23.82
C PRO A 95 8.06 3.73 -22.31
N VAL A 96 7.80 4.81 -21.59
CA VAL A 96 7.45 4.84 -20.18
C VAL A 96 5.98 5.21 -20.05
N VAL A 97 5.20 4.36 -19.39
CA VAL A 97 3.80 4.63 -19.05
C VAL A 97 3.76 5.09 -17.60
N VAL A 98 3.06 6.19 -17.35
CA VAL A 98 2.85 6.73 -16.01
C VAL A 98 1.41 6.50 -15.61
N VAL A 99 1.19 5.91 -14.43
CA VAL A 99 -0.12 5.81 -13.78
C VAL A 99 -0.12 6.59 -12.49
N SER A 100 -1.30 7.07 -12.08
CA SER A 100 -1.46 7.88 -10.87
C SER A 100 -1.16 7.06 -9.60
N ASP A 101 -0.54 7.71 -8.62
CA ASP A 101 -0.33 7.19 -7.26
C ASP A 101 -1.53 7.45 -6.32
N GLN A 102 -2.53 8.23 -6.79
CA GLN A 102 -3.73 8.51 -6.01
C GLN A 102 -4.60 7.27 -5.88
N LEU A 103 -5.06 6.99 -4.66
CA LEU A 103 -5.87 5.79 -4.41
C LEU A 103 -7.20 5.81 -5.19
N ALA A 104 -7.78 6.99 -5.37
CA ALA A 104 -9.00 7.20 -6.16
C ALA A 104 -8.84 6.82 -7.64
N ASP A 105 -7.62 6.86 -8.19
CA ASP A 105 -7.33 6.56 -9.59
C ASP A 105 -6.99 5.09 -9.84
N THR A 106 -6.94 4.25 -8.79
CA THR A 106 -6.62 2.82 -8.90
C THR A 106 -7.47 2.08 -9.93
N PRO A 107 -8.81 2.30 -10.02
CA PRO A 107 -9.63 1.63 -11.03
C PRO A 107 -9.22 2.02 -12.47
N ALA A 108 -8.93 3.28 -12.71
CA ALA A 108 -8.50 3.77 -14.02
C ALA A 108 -7.10 3.24 -14.40
N ALA A 109 -6.19 3.17 -13.43
CA ALA A 109 -4.85 2.60 -13.61
C ALA A 109 -4.92 1.13 -14.04
N TYR A 110 -5.76 0.31 -13.39
CA TYR A 110 -5.92 -1.09 -13.78
C TYR A 110 -6.54 -1.24 -15.17
N ARG A 111 -7.57 -0.48 -15.53
CA ARG A 111 -8.16 -0.54 -16.88
C ARG A 111 -7.15 -0.19 -17.97
N LEU A 112 -6.35 0.86 -17.76
CA LEU A 112 -5.27 1.22 -18.68
C LEU A 112 -4.23 0.10 -18.80
N LEU A 113 -3.80 -0.48 -17.68
CA LEU A 113 -2.84 -1.59 -17.71
C LEU A 113 -3.41 -2.83 -18.37
N GLY A 114 -4.69 -3.14 -18.16
CA GLY A 114 -5.39 -4.24 -18.85
C GLY A 114 -5.33 -4.09 -20.37
N GLU A 115 -5.69 -2.92 -20.90
CA GLU A 115 -5.63 -2.60 -22.32
C GLU A 115 -4.21 -2.74 -22.90
N LEU A 116 -3.21 -2.20 -22.19
CA LEU A 116 -1.82 -2.23 -22.64
C LEU A 116 -1.21 -3.64 -22.62
N LEU A 117 -1.58 -4.47 -21.65
CA LEU A 117 -0.97 -5.77 -21.41
C LEU A 117 -1.77 -6.94 -22.01
N GLY A 118 -2.98 -6.67 -22.58
CA GLY A 118 -3.89 -7.69 -23.05
C GLY A 118 -4.42 -8.57 -21.92
N ALA A 119 -4.76 -7.93 -20.79
CA ALA A 119 -5.25 -8.57 -19.56
C ALA A 119 -6.55 -7.90 -19.07
N GLU A 120 -7.44 -7.55 -19.99
CA GLU A 120 -8.62 -6.72 -19.74
C GLU A 120 -9.58 -7.35 -18.73
N GLU A 121 -9.78 -8.67 -18.79
CA GLU A 121 -10.67 -9.39 -17.86
C GLU A 121 -10.16 -9.29 -16.41
N GLN A 122 -8.88 -9.59 -16.20
CA GLN A 122 -8.24 -9.49 -14.88
C GLN A 122 -8.24 -8.05 -14.39
N ALA A 123 -7.85 -7.12 -15.25
CA ALA A 123 -7.80 -5.70 -14.93
C ALA A 123 -9.17 -5.13 -14.55
N GLU A 124 -10.25 -5.53 -15.23
CA GLU A 124 -11.61 -5.09 -14.88
C GLU A 124 -12.06 -5.66 -13.54
N ALA A 125 -11.72 -6.91 -13.21
CA ALA A 125 -12.02 -7.48 -11.89
C ALA A 125 -11.33 -6.69 -10.76
N LEU A 126 -10.05 -6.34 -10.93
CA LEU A 126 -9.30 -5.53 -9.98
C LEU A 126 -9.86 -4.09 -9.89
N ALA A 127 -10.20 -3.50 -11.04
CA ALA A 127 -10.76 -2.15 -11.12
C ALA A 127 -12.15 -2.08 -10.48
N ALA A 128 -13.00 -3.09 -10.68
CA ALA A 128 -14.32 -3.17 -10.08
C ALA A 128 -14.21 -3.27 -8.55
N TYR A 129 -13.39 -4.20 -8.02
CA TYR A 129 -13.17 -4.32 -6.58
C TYR A 129 -12.67 -2.99 -5.96
N ALA A 130 -11.72 -2.32 -6.62
CA ALA A 130 -11.23 -1.03 -6.15
C ALA A 130 -12.30 0.06 -6.20
N ALA A 131 -13.11 0.11 -7.27
CA ALA A 131 -14.19 1.07 -7.42
C ALA A 131 -15.28 0.87 -6.37
N ASP A 132 -15.69 -0.37 -6.12
CA ASP A 132 -16.67 -0.72 -5.10
C ASP A 132 -16.20 -0.31 -3.70
N THR A 133 -14.93 -0.60 -3.37
CA THR A 133 -14.33 -0.16 -2.10
C THR A 133 -14.36 1.37 -1.93
N LEU A 134 -13.98 2.11 -2.96
CA LEU A 134 -13.97 3.58 -2.93
C LEU A 134 -15.38 4.15 -2.84
N GLN A 135 -16.36 3.52 -3.52
CA GLN A 135 -17.75 3.91 -3.44
C GLN A 135 -18.33 3.68 -2.05
N GLU A 136 -18.12 2.51 -1.46
CA GLU A 136 -18.56 2.19 -0.09
C GLU A 136 -17.94 3.14 0.94
N ALA A 137 -16.65 3.45 0.80
CA ALA A 137 -15.98 4.44 1.64
C ALA A 137 -16.63 5.84 1.53
N ALA A 138 -17.00 6.26 0.31
CA ALA A 138 -17.67 7.52 0.08
C ALA A 138 -19.12 7.54 0.60
N GLU A 139 -19.80 6.40 0.58
CA GLU A 139 -21.18 6.24 1.09
C GLU A 139 -21.23 6.15 2.61
N MET A 140 -20.14 5.73 3.27
CA MET A 140 -20.02 5.68 4.73
C MET A 140 -19.87 7.11 5.31
N GLN A 141 -20.94 7.93 5.19
CA GLN A 141 -20.97 9.31 5.68
C GLN A 141 -21.13 9.34 7.20
N LEU A 142 -20.01 9.38 7.91
CA LEU A 142 -20.00 9.49 9.36
C LEU A 142 -20.07 10.97 9.79
N PRO A 143 -20.99 11.36 10.70
CA PRO A 143 -20.94 12.67 11.35
C PRO A 143 -19.57 12.89 12.00
N GLU A 144 -19.05 14.11 11.97
CA GLU A 144 -17.70 14.45 12.44
C GLU A 144 -17.48 13.99 13.89
N GLU A 145 -18.50 14.14 14.76
CA GLU A 145 -18.45 13.72 16.17
C GLU A 145 -18.41 12.21 16.39
N LYS A 146 -18.65 11.41 15.35
CA LYS A 146 -18.56 9.93 15.37
C LYS A 146 -17.29 9.41 14.72
N ARG A 147 -16.49 10.28 14.11
CA ARG A 147 -15.26 9.87 13.46
C ARG A 147 -14.18 9.59 14.51
N VAL A 148 -13.58 8.40 14.41
CA VAL A 148 -12.53 7.96 15.33
C VAL A 148 -11.23 8.71 15.03
N ARG A 149 -10.58 9.21 16.07
CA ARG A 149 -9.30 9.91 16.00
C ARG A 149 -8.17 8.89 16.01
N VAL A 150 -7.45 8.77 14.90
CA VAL A 150 -6.44 7.73 14.68
C VAL A 150 -5.04 8.34 14.56
N TYR A 151 -4.10 7.76 15.28
CA TYR A 151 -2.68 7.94 15.04
C TYR A 151 -2.12 6.76 14.27
N TYR A 152 -1.33 7.01 13.21
CA TYR A 152 -0.61 5.98 12.48
C TYR A 152 0.88 6.12 12.70
N GLY A 153 1.52 5.09 13.24
CA GLY A 153 2.94 5.09 13.60
C GLY A 153 3.78 4.13 12.77
N ASN A 154 4.98 4.57 12.42
CA ASN A 154 6.02 3.81 11.74
C ASN A 154 7.29 3.75 12.59
N LYS A 155 8.22 2.90 12.21
CA LYS A 155 9.51 2.64 12.85
C LYS A 155 9.39 1.86 14.15
N GLU A 156 10.55 1.54 14.72
CA GLU A 156 10.66 0.74 15.95
C GLU A 156 9.99 1.41 17.16
N ASP A 157 10.10 2.74 17.23
CA ASP A 157 9.52 3.55 18.31
C ASP A 157 8.11 4.08 17.99
N SER A 158 7.60 3.80 16.80
CA SER A 158 6.29 4.26 16.33
C SER A 158 6.06 5.77 16.35
N LEU A 159 7.13 6.58 16.34
CA LEU A 159 7.09 8.05 16.38
C LEU A 159 7.37 8.71 15.02
N GLU A 160 7.41 7.96 13.92
CA GLU A 160 7.31 8.50 12.57
C GLU A 160 5.86 8.31 12.09
N THR A 161 5.23 9.38 11.59
CA THR A 161 3.82 9.36 11.16
C THR A 161 3.64 9.96 9.78
N VAL A 162 2.43 9.83 9.24
CA VAL A 162 2.02 10.42 7.95
C VAL A 162 1.11 11.61 8.21
N PRO A 163 1.40 12.80 7.63
CA PRO A 163 0.56 13.97 7.82
C PRO A 163 -0.87 13.76 7.31
N ALA A 164 -1.85 14.36 7.98
CA ALA A 164 -3.24 14.39 7.52
C ALA A 164 -3.34 15.02 6.13
N GLY A 165 -4.18 14.46 5.25
CA GLY A 165 -4.34 14.92 3.86
C GLY A 165 -3.15 14.62 2.93
N SER A 166 -2.13 13.87 3.39
CA SER A 166 -1.02 13.44 2.54
C SER A 166 -1.40 12.20 1.70
N LEU A 167 -0.65 11.96 0.61
CA LEU A 167 -0.77 10.73 -0.19
C LEU A 167 -0.70 9.46 0.69
N HIS A 168 0.17 9.47 1.68
CA HIS A 168 0.40 8.34 2.58
C HIS A 168 -0.68 8.19 3.66
N GLY A 169 -1.49 9.24 3.91
CA GLY A 169 -2.63 9.25 4.84
C GLY A 169 -3.96 8.83 4.22
N GLN A 170 -4.05 8.65 2.90
CA GLN A 170 -5.31 8.43 2.19
C GLN A 170 -6.14 7.25 2.71
N VAL A 171 -5.50 6.19 3.20
CA VAL A 171 -6.23 5.04 3.77
C VAL A 171 -7.00 5.46 5.03
N LEU A 172 -6.40 6.27 5.90
CA LEU A 172 -7.07 6.78 7.10
C LEU A 172 -8.27 7.66 6.72
N ASP A 173 -8.05 8.58 5.77
CA ASP A 173 -9.08 9.52 5.32
C ASP A 173 -10.28 8.78 4.71
N LEU A 174 -10.03 7.82 3.80
CA LEU A 174 -11.06 7.02 3.13
C LEU A 174 -11.76 6.04 4.07
N ALA A 175 -11.05 5.48 5.06
CA ALA A 175 -11.67 4.67 6.10
C ALA A 175 -12.53 5.48 7.09
N GLY A 176 -12.68 6.79 6.88
CA GLY A 176 -13.51 7.67 7.71
C GLY A 176 -12.86 8.11 9.01
N ALA A 177 -11.57 7.84 9.23
CA ALA A 177 -10.84 8.28 10.41
C ALA A 177 -10.54 9.78 10.39
N VAL A 178 -10.27 10.35 11.57
CA VAL A 178 -9.59 11.63 11.72
C VAL A 178 -8.13 11.36 12.00
N ASN A 179 -7.25 11.55 11.01
CA ASN A 179 -5.82 11.47 11.24
C ASN A 179 -5.39 12.61 12.17
N VAL A 180 -4.91 12.27 13.39
CA VAL A 180 -4.51 13.26 14.39
C VAL A 180 -3.22 13.99 14.07
N ALA A 181 -2.44 13.52 13.10
CA ALA A 181 -1.20 14.14 12.66
C ALA A 181 -1.47 15.35 11.74
N ASP A 182 -2.18 16.36 12.29
CA ASP A 182 -2.40 17.66 11.64
C ASP A 182 -1.11 18.49 11.76
N VAL A 183 -0.18 18.22 10.86
CA VAL A 183 1.13 18.85 10.78
C VAL A 183 1.39 19.30 9.34
N GLU A 184 2.37 20.20 9.16
CA GLU A 184 2.71 20.72 7.83
C GLU A 184 3.10 19.61 6.86
N LEU A 185 2.55 19.65 5.63
CA LEU A 185 2.86 18.72 4.54
C LEU A 185 4.23 19.02 3.91
N SER A 186 5.28 18.99 4.72
CA SER A 186 6.66 19.27 4.27
C SER A 186 7.37 18.02 3.73
N SER A 187 6.87 16.83 4.04
CA SER A 187 7.41 15.55 3.60
C SER A 187 6.35 14.45 3.66
N ALA A 188 6.62 13.34 2.98
CA ALA A 188 5.75 12.15 2.99
C ALA A 188 5.51 11.59 4.41
N ARG A 189 6.49 11.74 5.30
CA ARG A 189 6.45 11.31 6.69
C ARG A 189 7.14 12.34 7.56
N VAL A 190 6.67 12.48 8.78
CA VAL A 190 7.23 13.38 9.78
C VAL A 190 7.55 12.62 11.07
N ARG A 191 8.64 13.00 11.71
CA ARG A 191 8.96 12.50 13.04
C ARG A 191 8.40 13.43 14.10
N ILE A 192 7.72 12.86 15.07
CA ILE A 192 7.12 13.59 16.20
C ILE A 192 7.78 13.18 17.52
N SER A 193 7.55 13.95 18.57
CA SER A 193 7.90 13.54 19.93
C SER A 193 6.76 12.78 20.61
N LEU A 194 7.09 12.05 21.67
CA LEU A 194 6.07 11.38 22.49
C LEU A 194 5.13 12.40 23.14
N GLU A 195 5.63 13.56 23.55
CA GLU A 195 4.82 14.64 24.11
C GLU A 195 3.78 15.14 23.10
N GLN A 196 4.14 15.20 21.82
CA GLN A 196 3.20 15.57 20.78
C GLN A 196 2.10 14.51 20.61
N LEU A 197 2.45 13.22 20.63
CA LEU A 197 1.48 12.13 20.59
C LEU A 197 0.56 12.15 21.82
N LEU A 198 1.12 12.38 23.02
CA LEU A 198 0.34 12.55 24.25
C LEU A 198 -0.60 13.75 24.18
N ALA A 199 -0.18 14.84 23.56
CA ALA A 199 -1.04 16.03 23.38
C ALA A 199 -2.17 15.77 22.38
N TRP A 200 -1.95 14.96 21.35
CA TRP A 200 -3.01 14.56 20.43
C TRP A 200 -4.00 13.58 21.06
N ASP A 201 -3.55 12.68 21.93
CA ASP A 201 -4.33 11.67 22.63
C ASP A 201 -5.36 10.97 21.71
N PRO A 202 -4.92 10.15 20.76
CA PRO A 202 -5.81 9.48 19.82
C PRO A 202 -6.71 8.45 20.50
N ASP A 203 -7.87 8.16 19.87
CA ASP A 203 -8.78 7.09 20.31
C ASP A 203 -8.24 5.70 19.93
N VAL A 204 -7.56 5.63 18.78
CA VAL A 204 -6.97 4.41 18.21
C VAL A 204 -5.55 4.70 17.72
N ILE A 205 -4.66 3.75 17.96
CA ILE A 205 -3.31 3.74 17.40
C ILE A 205 -3.18 2.55 16.45
N VAL A 206 -2.71 2.82 15.23
CA VAL A 206 -2.36 1.80 14.23
C VAL A 206 -0.86 1.90 13.96
N VAL A 207 -0.14 0.81 14.03
CA VAL A 207 1.32 0.82 13.82
C VAL A 207 1.78 -0.18 12.78
N ASN A 208 2.69 0.25 11.91
CA ASN A 208 3.24 -0.59 10.85
C ASN A 208 4.44 -1.44 11.29
N GLY A 209 5.07 -1.08 12.43
CA GLY A 209 6.35 -1.66 12.80
C GLY A 209 7.51 -1.18 11.92
N GLU A 210 8.57 -1.97 11.85
CA GLU A 210 9.73 -1.74 10.98
C GLU A 210 10.19 -3.06 10.34
N PRO A 211 9.70 -3.39 9.14
CA PRO A 211 10.01 -4.66 8.48
C PRO A 211 11.51 -4.91 8.27
N LYS A 212 12.30 -3.84 8.08
CA LYS A 212 13.77 -3.96 7.95
C LYS A 212 14.45 -4.39 9.25
N ALA A 213 13.84 -4.08 10.40
CA ALA A 213 14.28 -4.55 11.71
C ALA A 213 13.56 -5.85 12.14
N SER A 214 12.80 -6.49 11.23
CA SER A 214 11.98 -7.68 11.50
C SER A 214 10.92 -7.44 12.59
N LEU A 215 10.46 -6.20 12.75
CA LEU A 215 9.41 -5.81 13.69
C LEU A 215 8.08 -5.73 12.94
N SER A 216 7.17 -6.67 13.20
CA SER A 216 5.81 -6.64 12.65
C SER A 216 4.96 -5.55 13.29
N GLY A 217 3.86 -5.16 12.62
CA GLY A 217 2.87 -4.24 13.19
C GLY A 217 2.31 -4.76 14.52
N SER A 218 1.97 -6.05 14.60
CA SER A 218 1.44 -6.68 15.82
C SER A 218 2.45 -6.65 16.97
N ALA A 219 3.72 -6.91 16.69
CA ALA A 219 4.78 -6.81 17.71
C ALA A 219 5.01 -5.37 18.17
N ALA A 220 4.95 -4.40 17.25
CA ALA A 220 5.05 -2.98 17.59
C ALA A 220 3.84 -2.53 18.44
N ALA A 221 2.63 -2.94 18.11
CA ALA A 221 1.43 -2.67 18.90
C ALA A 221 1.52 -3.24 20.32
N ALA A 222 1.98 -4.50 20.44
CA ALA A 222 2.24 -5.11 21.76
C ALA A 222 3.32 -4.36 22.53
N GLY A 223 4.35 -3.82 21.87
CA GLY A 223 5.37 -2.96 22.47
C GLY A 223 4.75 -1.72 23.11
N ILE A 224 3.93 -0.98 22.37
CA ILE A 224 3.26 0.25 22.88
C ILE A 224 2.34 -0.08 24.05
N LEU A 225 1.53 -1.15 23.96
CA LEU A 225 0.62 -1.55 25.04
C LEU A 225 1.34 -1.87 26.36
N ASN A 226 2.59 -2.31 26.30
CA ASN A 226 3.39 -2.68 27.48
C ASN A 226 4.39 -1.60 27.92
N ASP A 227 4.51 -0.51 27.18
CA ASP A 227 5.46 0.56 27.50
C ASP A 227 4.80 1.60 28.42
N PRO A 228 5.35 1.82 29.65
CA PRO A 228 4.80 2.77 30.60
C PRO A 228 4.78 4.21 30.09
N ASP A 229 5.64 4.58 29.15
CA ASP A 229 5.69 5.93 28.59
C ASP A 229 4.44 6.26 27.76
N PHE A 230 3.78 5.25 27.19
CA PHE A 230 2.54 5.39 26.44
C PHE A 230 1.27 5.18 27.28
N ALA A 231 1.40 4.78 28.54
CA ALA A 231 0.27 4.37 29.41
C ALA A 231 -0.78 5.49 29.65
N ALA A 232 -0.43 6.75 29.45
CA ALA A 232 -1.33 7.88 29.60
C ALA A 232 -2.29 8.07 28.40
N LEU A 233 -1.99 7.48 27.22
CA LEU A 233 -2.82 7.60 26.02
C LEU A 233 -4.16 6.88 26.18
N THR A 234 -5.22 7.51 25.66
CA THR A 234 -6.57 6.93 25.66
C THR A 234 -6.62 5.62 24.91
N ALA A 235 -5.98 5.52 23.74
CA ALA A 235 -5.87 4.30 22.97
C ALA A 235 -5.24 3.14 23.78
N VAL A 236 -4.17 3.41 24.53
CA VAL A 236 -3.47 2.39 25.34
C VAL A 236 -4.33 1.93 26.51
N ARG A 237 -4.97 2.86 27.22
CA ARG A 237 -5.88 2.53 28.34
C ARG A 237 -7.05 1.68 27.91
N ASN A 238 -7.53 1.85 26.67
CA ASN A 238 -8.67 1.12 26.10
C ASN A 238 -8.22 -0.16 25.37
N GLY A 239 -6.91 -0.44 25.25
CA GLY A 239 -6.40 -1.56 24.46
C GLY A 239 -6.59 -1.38 22.95
N ALA A 240 -6.84 -0.15 22.48
CA ALA A 240 -7.13 0.17 21.08
C ALA A 240 -5.83 0.52 20.30
N VAL A 241 -4.86 -0.41 20.34
CA VAL A 241 -3.59 -0.33 19.63
C VAL A 241 -3.45 -1.55 18.74
N TYR A 242 -3.34 -1.34 17.43
CA TYR A 242 -3.39 -2.40 16.43
C TYR A 242 -2.18 -2.37 15.51
N GLY A 243 -1.71 -3.55 15.13
CA GLY A 243 -0.72 -3.69 14.06
C GLY A 243 -1.38 -3.56 12.70
N ALA A 244 -0.83 -2.73 11.81
CA ALA A 244 -1.26 -2.69 10.43
C ALA A 244 -0.85 -3.97 9.70
N PRO A 245 -1.76 -4.67 8.99
CA PRO A 245 -1.37 -5.78 8.15
C PRO A 245 -0.37 -5.34 7.07
N SER A 246 0.64 -6.18 6.81
CA SER A 246 1.74 -5.84 5.91
C SER A 246 2.16 -6.96 4.98
N ALA A 247 1.34 -8.00 4.85
CA ALA A 247 1.62 -9.14 3.97
C ALA A 247 0.71 -9.11 2.72
N PRO A 248 1.26 -9.39 1.52
CA PRO A 248 2.70 -9.43 1.26
C PRO A 248 3.34 -8.05 1.31
N PHE A 249 2.58 -6.98 1.14
CA PHE A 249 2.98 -5.57 1.21
C PHE A 249 2.04 -4.81 2.14
N SER A 250 2.51 -3.68 2.69
CA SER A 250 1.71 -2.87 3.62
C SER A 250 0.36 -2.46 3.04
N TRP A 251 -0.69 -2.57 3.88
CA TRP A 251 -2.05 -2.18 3.50
C TRP A 251 -2.32 -0.69 3.70
N ILE A 252 -1.39 0.03 4.31
CA ILE A 252 -1.57 1.47 4.59
C ILE A 252 -0.76 2.35 3.64
N GLU A 253 0.61 2.19 3.59
CA GLU A 253 1.37 3.20 2.83
C GLU A 253 2.79 2.82 2.36
N ARG A 254 3.33 1.63 2.69
CA ARG A 254 4.73 1.27 2.42
C ARG A 254 4.87 -0.06 1.70
N PRO A 255 4.93 -0.07 0.36
CA PRO A 255 4.78 1.04 -0.58
C PRO A 255 3.32 1.50 -0.73
N PRO A 256 3.05 2.74 -1.20
CA PRO A 256 1.68 3.25 -1.40
C PRO A 256 1.03 2.63 -2.65
N GLY A 257 0.93 1.33 -2.67
CA GLY A 257 0.43 0.53 -3.78
C GLY A 257 -1.07 0.20 -3.70
N PRO A 258 -1.56 -0.69 -4.57
CA PRO A 258 -2.97 -1.09 -4.62
C PRO A 258 -3.44 -1.84 -3.37
N ASN A 259 -2.52 -2.35 -2.52
CA ASN A 259 -2.88 -2.93 -1.22
C ASN A 259 -3.62 -1.96 -0.31
N ARG A 260 -3.50 -0.65 -0.55
CA ARG A 260 -4.26 0.36 0.17
C ARG A 260 -5.77 0.19 0.01
N ILE A 261 -6.23 -0.46 -1.06
CA ILE A 261 -7.66 -0.75 -1.28
C ILE A 261 -8.19 -1.68 -0.18
N ILE A 262 -7.54 -2.81 0.08
CA ILE A 262 -7.94 -3.67 1.20
C ILE A 262 -7.67 -2.99 2.55
N GLY A 263 -6.65 -2.13 2.62
CA GLY A 263 -6.37 -1.30 3.81
C GLY A 263 -7.53 -0.40 4.20
N VAL A 264 -8.24 0.19 3.24
CA VAL A 264 -9.47 0.98 3.50
C VAL A 264 -10.56 0.12 4.13
N ARG A 265 -10.85 -1.06 3.54
CA ARG A 265 -11.88 -1.98 4.09
C ARG A 265 -11.50 -2.49 5.47
N TRP A 266 -10.25 -2.93 5.64
CA TRP A 266 -9.75 -3.40 6.94
C TRP A 266 -9.88 -2.34 8.02
N LEU A 267 -9.39 -1.12 7.75
CA LEU A 267 -9.42 -0.04 8.75
C LEU A 267 -10.85 0.43 9.03
N ALA A 268 -11.68 0.56 8.01
CA ALA A 268 -13.09 0.93 8.20
C ALA A 268 -13.85 -0.12 9.03
N GLY A 269 -13.65 -1.41 8.74
CA GLY A 269 -14.24 -2.51 9.52
C GLY A 269 -13.74 -2.55 10.97
N LEU A 270 -12.44 -2.23 11.19
CA LEU A 270 -11.86 -2.12 12.54
C LEU A 270 -12.47 -0.95 13.33
N LEU A 271 -12.60 0.22 12.70
CA LEU A 271 -13.05 1.44 13.38
C LEU A 271 -14.58 1.50 13.53
N TYR A 272 -15.32 0.94 12.57
CA TYR A 272 -16.77 1.09 12.46
C TYR A 272 -17.46 -0.23 12.09
N PRO A 273 -17.33 -1.27 12.93
CA PRO A 273 -17.86 -2.62 12.61
C PRO A 273 -19.37 -2.63 12.37
N ASP A 274 -20.12 -1.72 13.00
CA ASP A 274 -21.57 -1.62 12.81
C ASP A 274 -21.97 -0.88 11.53
N ALA A 275 -21.05 -0.10 10.93
CA ALA A 275 -21.30 0.67 9.71
C ALA A 275 -20.72 -0.02 8.46
N ALA A 276 -19.70 -0.84 8.62
CA ALA A 276 -19.15 -1.66 7.55
C ALA A 276 -20.18 -2.74 7.17
N ALA A 277 -20.68 -2.71 5.93
CA ALA A 277 -21.69 -3.62 5.44
C ALA A 277 -21.13 -4.97 4.94
N TYR A 278 -19.89 -5.30 5.30
CA TYR A 278 -19.14 -6.48 4.85
C TYR A 278 -18.42 -7.16 6.01
N ASP A 279 -18.07 -8.42 5.81
CA ASP A 279 -17.15 -9.17 6.67
C ASP A 279 -15.71 -8.92 6.19
N VAL A 280 -14.83 -8.48 7.09
CA VAL A 280 -13.44 -8.14 6.75
C VAL A 280 -12.66 -9.37 6.28
N ASP A 281 -12.91 -10.53 6.87
CA ASP A 281 -12.22 -11.77 6.52
C ASP A 281 -12.59 -12.22 5.10
N ASP A 282 -13.88 -12.10 4.74
CA ASP A 282 -14.36 -12.40 3.39
C ASP A 282 -13.74 -11.44 2.36
N GLU A 283 -13.65 -10.15 2.69
CA GLU A 283 -13.02 -9.15 1.84
C GLU A 283 -11.52 -9.40 1.65
N VAL A 284 -10.83 -9.81 2.69
CA VAL A 284 -9.41 -10.18 2.61
C VAL A 284 -9.22 -11.41 1.73
N ARG A 285 -10.07 -12.45 1.85
CA ARG A 285 -10.02 -13.63 0.98
C ARG A 285 -10.21 -13.25 -0.48
N GLU A 286 -11.23 -12.43 -0.77
CA GLU A 286 -11.53 -11.98 -2.13
C GLU A 286 -10.39 -11.13 -2.71
N PHE A 287 -9.83 -10.20 -1.90
CA PHE A 287 -8.68 -9.41 -2.31
C PHE A 287 -7.48 -10.29 -2.67
N PHE A 288 -7.12 -11.26 -1.83
CA PHE A 288 -5.99 -12.15 -2.11
C PHE A 288 -6.23 -13.04 -3.33
N ARG A 289 -7.45 -13.52 -3.51
CA ARG A 289 -7.85 -14.29 -4.70
C ARG A 289 -7.67 -13.46 -5.98
N LEU A 290 -8.15 -12.21 -5.98
CA LEU A 290 -8.10 -11.31 -7.14
C LEU A 290 -6.69 -10.76 -7.40
N PHE A 291 -6.05 -10.19 -6.38
CA PHE A 291 -4.81 -9.42 -6.53
C PHE A 291 -3.55 -10.30 -6.45
N TYR A 292 -3.57 -11.34 -5.63
CA TYR A 292 -2.41 -12.21 -5.44
C TYR A 292 -2.55 -13.59 -6.05
N HIS A 293 -3.73 -13.91 -6.61
CA HIS A 293 -4.01 -15.21 -7.24
C HIS A 293 -3.84 -16.37 -6.26
N VAL A 294 -4.18 -16.16 -4.99
CA VAL A 294 -4.03 -17.10 -3.88
C VAL A 294 -5.35 -17.25 -3.13
N GLU A 295 -5.78 -18.49 -2.95
CA GLU A 295 -6.86 -18.83 -2.03
C GLU A 295 -6.28 -18.98 -0.62
N LEU A 296 -6.67 -18.10 0.30
CA LEU A 296 -6.17 -18.15 1.68
C LEU A 296 -6.83 -19.28 2.46
N SER A 297 -6.02 -20.09 3.15
CA SER A 297 -6.50 -20.97 4.23
C SER A 297 -6.82 -20.18 5.50
N GLU A 298 -7.57 -20.80 6.44
CA GLU A 298 -7.83 -20.21 7.75
C GLU A 298 -6.53 -19.82 8.47
N GLU A 299 -5.53 -20.72 8.47
CA GLU A 299 -4.23 -20.47 9.09
C GLU A 299 -3.49 -19.27 8.46
N GLN A 300 -3.61 -19.11 7.13
CA GLN A 300 -3.01 -17.97 6.44
C GLN A 300 -3.75 -16.66 6.76
N LEU A 301 -5.07 -16.71 6.88
CA LEU A 301 -5.86 -15.56 7.27
C LEU A 301 -5.50 -15.10 8.70
N ASP A 302 -5.51 -16.02 9.66
CA ASP A 302 -5.12 -15.76 11.06
C ASP A 302 -3.71 -15.16 11.16
N TRP A 303 -2.80 -15.60 10.27
CA TRP A 303 -1.43 -15.09 10.25
C TRP A 303 -1.32 -13.64 9.74
N LEU A 304 -2.27 -13.15 8.95
CA LEU A 304 -2.26 -11.78 8.41
C LEU A 304 -2.51 -10.72 9.49
N PHE A 305 -3.22 -11.07 10.56
CA PHE A 305 -3.60 -10.22 11.70
C PHE A 305 -2.80 -10.56 12.96
#